data_d62871e7df01d012432eb945fece3f20
#
_entry.id   d62871e7df01d012432eb945fece3f20
#
_cell.length_a   1.000
_cell.length_b   1.000
_cell.length_c   1.000
_cell.angle_alpha   90.00
_cell.angle_beta   90.00
_cell.angle_gamma   90.00
#
_symmetry.space_group_name_H-M   'P 1'
#
loop_
_entity.id
_entity.type
_entity.pdbx_description
1 polymer ?
#
loop_
_entity_poly.entity_id
_entity_poly.type
_entity_poly.pdbx_seq_one_letter_code
_entity_poly.pdbx_strand_id
1 'polypeptide(L)'
;YNGPAQRPEREVMKLSDAFANQDVEGCLELKVEILNINYGKNESLQKACKTLEDYAILVAKIREYAREMDDLSMAVHKAIQYCIDHDHLRDFLILNQAEVAAMSLLEGSWEEYADSMDQELERLKESEKALKKEVLEKDAELDRVSREKDSRIKELEALLASKQ
;
A
#
# COMPACT_ATOMS: atom_id res chain seq x y z
N TYR A 1 -2.40 -12.13 3.48
CA TYR A 1 -2.37 -10.78 4.03
C TYR A 1 -2.90 -10.76 5.46
N ASN A 2 -2.14 -10.19 6.36
CA ASN A 2 -2.49 -10.06 7.77
C ASN A 2 -2.15 -8.63 8.28
N GLY A 3 -2.31 -7.61 7.47
CA GLY A 3 -2.04 -6.23 7.84
C GLY A 3 -3.27 -5.51 8.40
N PRO A 4 -3.10 -4.27 8.92
CA PRO A 4 -4.18 -3.47 9.53
C PRO A 4 -5.13 -2.85 8.51
N ALA A 5 -4.67 -2.62 7.27
CA ALA A 5 -5.49 -2.01 6.24
C ALA A 5 -6.67 -2.91 5.83
N GLN A 6 -7.80 -2.31 5.55
CA GLN A 6 -8.96 -3.04 5.03
C GLN A 6 -8.69 -3.50 3.61
N ARG A 7 -8.61 -4.82 3.40
CA ARG A 7 -8.49 -5.44 2.08
C ARG A 7 -9.61 -6.45 1.86
N PRO A 8 -9.96 -6.74 0.59
CA PRO A 8 -10.91 -7.80 0.26
C PRO A 8 -10.40 -9.15 0.76
N GLU A 9 -11.25 -10.18 0.80
CA GLU A 9 -10.87 -11.52 1.20
C GLU A 9 -9.85 -12.16 0.25
N ARG A 10 -9.98 -11.84 -1.05
CA ARG A 10 -9.09 -12.28 -2.12
C ARG A 10 -8.77 -11.13 -3.06
N GLU A 11 -7.53 -11.03 -3.45
CA GLU A 11 -7.04 -10.05 -4.40
C GLU A 11 -6.02 -10.71 -5.33
N VAL A 12 -6.06 -10.37 -6.61
CA VAL A 12 -5.09 -10.87 -7.59
C VAL A 12 -4.24 -9.70 -8.05
N MET A 13 -2.93 -9.82 -7.89
CA MET A 13 -1.95 -8.89 -8.41
C MET A 13 -1.20 -9.52 -9.57
N LYS A 14 -0.89 -8.72 -10.58
CA LYS A 14 -0.10 -9.15 -11.73
C LYS A 14 1.21 -8.38 -11.78
N LEU A 15 2.26 -9.04 -12.29
CA LEU A 15 3.54 -8.40 -12.50
C LEU A 15 3.42 -7.20 -13.45
N SER A 16 2.61 -7.31 -14.50
CA SER A 16 2.34 -6.21 -15.45
C SER A 16 1.75 -4.97 -14.80
N ASP A 17 0.99 -5.10 -13.71
CA ASP A 17 0.39 -3.96 -12.99
C ASP A 17 1.47 -3.08 -12.31
N ALA A 18 2.68 -3.61 -12.08
CA ALA A 18 3.80 -2.90 -11.48
C ALA A 18 4.65 -2.10 -12.48
N PHE A 19 4.45 -2.27 -13.79
CA PHE A 19 5.20 -1.55 -14.80
C PHE A 19 4.63 -0.16 -15.07
N ALA A 20 5.50 0.83 -15.21
CA ALA A 20 5.11 2.20 -15.57
C ALA A 20 4.48 2.30 -16.98
N ASN A 21 4.87 1.40 -17.89
CA ASN A 21 4.30 1.28 -19.22
C ASN A 21 3.52 -0.03 -19.34
N GLN A 22 2.21 0.06 -19.38
CA GLN A 22 1.31 -1.10 -19.45
C GLN A 22 1.06 -1.60 -20.88
N ASP A 23 1.53 -0.86 -21.90
CA ASP A 23 1.36 -1.22 -23.32
C ASP A 23 2.39 -2.26 -23.81
N VAL A 24 3.26 -2.73 -22.93
CA VAL A 24 4.27 -3.75 -23.29
C VAL A 24 3.65 -5.13 -23.15
N GLU A 25 3.37 -5.80 -24.26
CA GLU A 25 3.09 -7.23 -24.26
C GLU A 25 4.31 -7.98 -23.71
N GLY A 26 4.23 -8.33 -22.40
CA GLY A 26 5.28 -9.10 -21.74
C GLY A 26 5.24 -10.56 -22.13
N CYS A 27 6.38 -11.13 -22.39
CA CYS A 27 6.54 -12.57 -22.63
C CYS A 27 6.33 -13.41 -21.35
N LEU A 28 6.36 -12.79 -20.18
CA LEU A 28 6.20 -13.42 -18.88
C LEU A 28 5.21 -12.62 -18.00
N GLU A 29 4.16 -13.29 -17.56
CA GLU A 29 3.20 -12.75 -16.60
C GLU A 29 3.20 -13.58 -15.32
N LEU A 30 3.40 -12.94 -14.16
CA LEU A 30 3.24 -13.56 -12.86
C LEU A 30 1.94 -13.06 -12.23
N LYS A 31 1.10 -14.01 -11.80
CA LYS A 31 -0.11 -13.70 -11.02
C LYS A 31 0.07 -14.20 -9.60
N VAL A 32 -0.19 -13.32 -8.64
CA VAL A 32 -0.15 -13.64 -7.21
C VAL A 32 -1.55 -13.47 -6.65
N GLU A 33 -2.08 -14.53 -6.03
CA GLU A 33 -3.33 -14.46 -5.27
C GLU A 33 -3.01 -14.14 -3.81
N ILE A 34 -3.52 -13.02 -3.32
CA ILE A 34 -3.39 -12.59 -1.93
C ILE A 34 -4.65 -12.98 -1.19
N LEU A 35 -4.51 -13.78 -0.15
CA LEU A 35 -5.59 -14.16 0.75
C LEU A 35 -5.51 -13.32 2.03
N ASN A 36 -6.62 -12.69 2.39
CA ASN A 36 -6.73 -11.97 3.65
C ASN A 36 -7.04 -12.96 4.77
N ILE A 37 -6.08 -13.15 5.68
CA ILE A 37 -6.19 -14.09 6.81
C ILE A 37 -6.48 -13.38 8.14
N ASN A 38 -6.84 -12.10 8.13
CA ASN A 38 -7.32 -11.44 9.33
C ASN A 38 -8.54 -12.16 9.90
N TYR A 39 -8.69 -12.14 11.22
CA TYR A 39 -9.82 -12.76 11.89
C TYR A 39 -11.16 -12.28 11.31
N GLY A 40 -12.06 -13.22 11.01
CA GLY A 40 -13.34 -12.95 10.35
C GLY A 40 -13.26 -12.78 8.82
N LYS A 41 -12.09 -13.04 8.21
CA LYS A 41 -11.91 -13.08 6.75
C LYS A 41 -11.55 -14.49 6.31
N ASN A 42 -12.00 -14.87 5.10
CA ASN A 42 -11.77 -16.23 4.57
C ASN A 42 -12.07 -17.33 5.60
N GLU A 43 -13.21 -17.23 6.28
CA GLU A 43 -13.59 -18.13 7.39
C GLU A 43 -13.51 -19.62 7.03
N SER A 44 -13.82 -19.98 5.79
CA SER A 44 -13.72 -21.37 5.33
C SER A 44 -12.28 -21.89 5.38
N LEU A 45 -11.31 -21.03 5.09
CA LEU A 45 -9.89 -21.37 5.17
C LEU A 45 -9.44 -21.46 6.63
N GLN A 46 -9.86 -20.52 7.47
CA GLN A 46 -9.53 -20.53 8.89
C GLN A 46 -10.13 -21.77 9.58
N LYS A 47 -11.40 -22.10 9.35
CA LYS A 47 -12.05 -23.31 9.89
C LYS A 47 -11.41 -24.63 9.40
N ALA A 48 -10.82 -24.64 8.21
CA ALA A 48 -10.09 -25.80 7.68
C ALA A 48 -8.71 -26.00 8.33
N CYS A 49 -8.15 -24.95 8.97
CA CYS A 49 -6.85 -24.99 9.62
C CYS A 49 -6.91 -24.27 10.98
N LYS A 50 -7.11 -25.04 12.06
CA LYS A 50 -7.22 -24.52 13.43
C LYS A 50 -6.03 -23.63 13.80
N THR A 51 -4.82 -24.01 13.45
CA THR A 51 -3.61 -23.21 13.73
C THR A 51 -3.67 -21.82 13.07
N LEU A 52 -4.22 -21.74 11.86
CA LEU A 52 -4.39 -20.46 11.15
C LEU A 52 -5.47 -19.60 11.81
N GLU A 53 -6.58 -20.21 12.23
CA GLU A 53 -7.64 -19.53 12.97
C GLU A 53 -7.12 -18.96 14.29
N ASP A 54 -6.42 -19.80 15.08
CA ASP A 54 -5.85 -19.41 16.36
C ASP A 54 -4.80 -18.30 16.20
N TYR A 55 -3.98 -18.34 15.14
CA TYR A 55 -3.05 -17.26 14.80
C TYR A 55 -3.80 -15.95 14.45
N ALA A 56 -4.86 -16.02 13.65
CA ALA A 56 -5.67 -14.86 13.32
C ALA A 56 -6.30 -14.24 14.58
N ILE A 57 -6.73 -15.07 15.54
CA ILE A 57 -7.24 -14.61 16.84
C ILE A 57 -6.15 -13.91 17.65
N LEU A 58 -4.95 -14.49 17.74
CA LEU A 58 -3.82 -13.89 18.46
C LEU A 58 -3.52 -12.47 17.92
N VAL A 59 -3.38 -12.33 16.60
CA VAL A 59 -3.09 -11.03 15.98
C VAL A 59 -4.24 -10.04 16.18
N ALA A 60 -5.49 -10.48 16.09
CA ALA A 60 -6.65 -9.64 16.36
C ALA A 60 -6.66 -9.13 17.80
N LYS A 61 -6.31 -9.99 18.79
CA LYS A 61 -6.23 -9.62 20.19
C LYS A 61 -5.08 -8.68 20.50
N ILE A 62 -3.93 -8.85 19.88
CA ILE A 62 -2.81 -7.90 19.98
C ILE A 62 -3.27 -6.52 19.53
N ARG A 63 -3.91 -6.40 18.36
CA ARG A 63 -4.42 -5.13 17.82
C ARG A 63 -5.54 -4.53 18.67
N GLU A 64 -6.40 -5.36 19.24
CA GLU A 64 -7.46 -4.90 20.15
C GLU A 64 -6.85 -4.24 21.39
N TYR A 65 -5.95 -4.93 22.08
CA TYR A 65 -5.31 -4.43 23.29
C TYR A 65 -4.34 -3.26 23.01
N ALA A 66 -3.66 -3.24 21.86
CA ALA A 66 -2.80 -2.12 21.49
C ALA A 66 -3.57 -0.81 21.24
N ARG A 67 -4.88 -0.87 20.95
CA ARG A 67 -5.74 0.33 20.88
C ARG A 67 -6.18 0.83 22.26
N GLU A 68 -6.19 -0.05 23.24
CA GLU A 68 -6.63 0.26 24.62
C GLU A 68 -5.47 0.67 25.54
N MET A 69 -4.24 0.32 25.16
CA MET A 69 -3.04 0.48 25.98
C MET A 69 -1.98 1.24 25.19
N ASP A 70 -1.29 2.18 25.86
CA ASP A 70 -0.16 2.90 25.27
C ASP A 70 1.12 2.02 25.18
N ASP A 71 1.18 0.93 25.94
CA ASP A 71 2.33 0.02 25.99
C ASP A 71 2.05 -1.25 25.14
N LEU A 72 2.65 -1.28 23.95
CA LEU A 72 2.52 -2.41 23.03
C LEU A 72 3.03 -3.73 23.66
N SER A 73 4.07 -3.69 24.48
CA SER A 73 4.59 -4.89 25.15
C SER A 73 3.56 -5.49 26.11
N MET A 74 2.86 -4.65 26.87
CA MET A 74 1.76 -5.10 27.74
C MET A 74 0.58 -5.64 26.94
N ALA A 75 0.23 -5.00 25.82
CA ALA A 75 -0.83 -5.46 24.92
C ALA A 75 -0.53 -6.85 24.36
N VAL A 76 0.70 -7.09 23.89
CA VAL A 76 1.16 -8.40 23.39
C VAL A 76 1.08 -9.45 24.48
N HIS A 77 1.61 -9.19 25.67
CA HIS A 77 1.55 -10.15 26.78
C HIS A 77 0.12 -10.51 27.18
N LYS A 78 -0.77 -9.51 27.21
CA LYS A 78 -2.19 -9.72 27.50
C LYS A 78 -2.88 -10.57 26.44
N ALA A 79 -2.56 -10.36 25.16
CA ALA A 79 -3.08 -11.15 24.07
C ALA A 79 -2.59 -12.62 24.12
N ILE A 80 -1.32 -12.83 24.40
CA ILE A 80 -0.75 -14.18 24.60
C ILE A 80 -1.46 -14.88 25.76
N GLN A 81 -1.64 -14.21 26.91
CA GLN A 81 -2.33 -14.78 28.05
C GLN A 81 -3.78 -15.14 27.71
N TYR A 82 -4.50 -14.24 27.01
CA TYR A 82 -5.85 -14.52 26.52
C TYR A 82 -5.90 -15.80 25.68
N CYS A 83 -4.98 -15.94 24.74
CA CYS A 83 -4.94 -17.12 23.85
C CYS A 83 -4.63 -18.41 24.63
N ILE A 84 -3.74 -18.36 25.62
CA ILE A 84 -3.44 -19.50 26.51
C ILE A 84 -4.70 -19.92 27.30
N ASP A 85 -5.43 -18.96 27.86
CA ASP A 85 -6.60 -19.20 28.69
C ASP A 85 -7.79 -19.75 27.89
N HIS A 86 -7.86 -19.41 26.58
CA HIS A 86 -8.94 -19.85 25.68
C HIS A 86 -8.55 -21.00 24.72
N ASP A 87 -7.42 -21.65 24.96
CA ASP A 87 -6.93 -22.80 24.20
C ASP A 87 -6.61 -22.47 22.72
N HIS A 88 -6.20 -21.24 22.46
CA HIS A 88 -5.69 -20.80 21.15
C HIS A 88 -4.17 -20.87 21.11
N LEU A 89 -3.59 -21.74 20.29
CA LEU A 89 -2.13 -22.00 20.21
C LEU A 89 -1.48 -22.28 21.59
N ARG A 90 -2.24 -22.76 22.56
CA ARG A 90 -1.84 -22.83 23.98
C ARG A 90 -0.47 -23.47 24.21
N ASP A 91 -0.29 -24.70 23.71
CA ASP A 91 0.96 -25.44 23.96
C ASP A 91 2.15 -24.75 23.30
N PHE A 92 1.96 -24.19 22.13
CA PHE A 92 2.97 -23.42 21.42
C PHE A 92 3.34 -22.13 22.18
N LEU A 93 2.35 -21.37 22.63
CA LEU A 93 2.56 -20.11 23.34
C LEU A 93 3.22 -20.30 24.71
N ILE A 94 2.88 -21.37 25.43
CA ILE A 94 3.54 -21.70 26.70
C ILE A 94 5.04 -21.95 26.49
N LEU A 95 5.42 -22.65 25.43
CA LEU A 95 6.82 -22.99 25.16
C LEU A 95 7.62 -21.82 24.54
N ASN A 96 6.97 -20.94 23.77
CA ASN A 96 7.66 -19.94 22.95
C ASN A 96 7.24 -18.50 23.28
N GLN A 97 6.70 -18.25 24.47
CA GLN A 97 6.13 -16.95 24.86
C GLN A 97 7.07 -15.77 24.64
N ALA A 98 8.34 -15.91 25.02
CA ALA A 98 9.31 -14.83 24.89
C ALA A 98 9.65 -14.50 23.43
N GLU A 99 9.75 -15.52 22.56
CA GLU A 99 10.02 -15.35 21.14
C GLU A 99 8.84 -14.72 20.42
N VAL A 100 7.63 -15.19 20.73
CA VAL A 100 6.39 -14.64 20.15
C VAL A 100 6.21 -13.18 20.55
N ALA A 101 6.48 -12.85 21.82
CA ALA A 101 6.42 -11.46 22.28
C ALA A 101 7.42 -10.57 21.53
N ALA A 102 8.67 -11.02 21.39
CA ALA A 102 9.71 -10.27 20.69
C ALA A 102 9.38 -10.08 19.19
N MET A 103 8.91 -11.13 18.51
CA MET A 103 8.53 -11.05 17.10
C MET A 103 7.31 -10.14 16.88
N SER A 104 6.30 -10.21 17.75
CA SER A 104 5.11 -9.36 17.64
C SER A 104 5.44 -7.87 17.84
N LEU A 105 6.44 -7.55 18.66
CA LEU A 105 6.94 -6.18 18.80
C LEU A 105 7.65 -5.69 17.52
N LEU A 106 8.42 -6.58 16.88
CA LEU A 106 9.07 -6.27 15.61
C LEU A 106 8.06 -6.06 14.48
N GLU A 107 7.04 -6.92 14.39
CA GLU A 107 5.95 -6.78 13.41
C GLU A 107 5.20 -5.46 13.60
N GLY A 108 4.90 -5.05 14.84
CA GLY A 108 4.27 -3.77 15.13
C GLY A 108 5.09 -2.59 14.60
N SER A 109 6.41 -2.63 14.76
CA SER A 109 7.30 -1.58 14.21
C SER A 109 7.35 -1.58 12.68
N TRP A 110 7.24 -2.73 12.03
CA TRP A 110 7.14 -2.84 10.57
C TRP A 110 5.79 -2.33 10.03
N GLU A 111 4.69 -2.54 10.76
CA GLU A 111 3.39 -1.98 10.40
C GLU A 111 3.41 -0.44 10.41
N GLU A 112 3.97 0.18 11.44
CA GLU A 112 4.14 1.65 11.51
C GLU A 112 5.02 2.18 10.37
N TYR A 113 6.11 1.48 10.05
CA TYR A 113 6.97 1.82 8.92
C TYR A 113 6.24 1.70 7.59
N ALA A 114 5.49 0.63 7.37
CA ALA A 114 4.70 0.41 6.17
C ALA A 114 3.63 1.49 5.99
N ASP A 115 2.91 1.86 7.05
CA ASP A 115 1.92 2.94 7.01
C ASP A 115 2.57 4.30 6.68
N SER A 116 3.76 4.59 7.21
CA SER A 116 4.50 5.81 6.89
C SER A 116 4.96 5.85 5.44
N MET A 117 5.38 4.72 4.89
CA MET A 117 5.77 4.58 3.48
C MET A 117 4.58 4.73 2.53
N ASP A 118 3.42 4.17 2.88
CA ASP A 118 2.20 4.31 2.09
C ASP A 118 1.72 5.78 2.05
N GLN A 119 1.81 6.50 3.18
CA GLN A 119 1.50 7.94 3.23
C GLN A 119 2.44 8.76 2.36
N GLU A 120 3.73 8.46 2.39
CA GLU A 120 4.73 9.16 1.56
C GLU A 120 4.52 8.87 0.07
N LEU A 121 4.19 7.62 -0.28
CA LEU A 121 3.87 7.23 -1.64
C LEU A 121 2.64 7.99 -2.19
N GLU A 122 1.60 8.16 -1.40
CA GLU A 122 0.43 8.95 -1.81
C GLU A 122 0.77 10.43 -2.00
N ARG A 123 1.59 11.02 -1.13
CA ARG A 123 2.09 12.40 -1.30
C ARG A 123 2.90 12.57 -2.59
N LEU A 124 3.76 11.59 -2.90
CA LEU A 124 4.55 11.61 -4.14
C LEU A 124 3.68 11.52 -5.38
N LYS A 125 2.65 10.66 -5.38
CA LYS A 125 1.67 10.55 -6.48
C LYS A 125 0.87 11.85 -6.68
N GLU A 126 0.45 12.51 -5.61
CA GLU A 126 -0.24 13.80 -5.69
C GLU A 126 0.68 14.89 -6.26
N SER A 127 1.94 14.92 -5.80
CA SER A 127 2.96 15.86 -6.31
C SER A 127 3.26 15.64 -7.80
N GLU A 128 3.40 14.37 -8.21
CA GLU A 128 3.60 14.02 -9.62
C GLU A 128 2.41 14.46 -10.49
N LYS A 129 1.19 14.25 -10.01
CA LYS A 129 -0.02 14.69 -10.72
C LYS A 129 -0.10 16.21 -10.86
N ALA A 130 0.29 16.94 -9.81
CA ALA A 130 0.34 18.41 -9.85
C ALA A 130 1.40 18.91 -10.85
N LEU A 131 2.59 18.32 -10.84
CA LEU A 131 3.67 18.62 -11.79
C LEU A 131 3.27 18.33 -13.24
N LYS A 132 2.64 17.19 -13.50
CA LYS A 132 2.13 16.86 -14.85
C LYS A 132 1.13 17.90 -15.36
N LYS A 133 0.27 18.41 -14.48
CA LYS A 133 -0.70 19.46 -14.82
C LYS A 133 0.03 20.78 -15.14
N GLU A 134 1.00 21.17 -14.34
CA GLU A 134 1.79 22.39 -14.56
C GLU A 134 2.57 22.33 -15.88
N VAL A 135 3.17 21.18 -16.19
CA VAL A 135 3.87 20.97 -17.48
C VAL A 135 2.90 21.14 -18.63
N LEU A 136 1.72 20.54 -18.58
CA LEU A 136 0.71 20.64 -19.63
C LEU A 136 0.24 22.10 -19.86
N GLU A 137 0.06 22.86 -18.77
CA GLU A 137 -0.31 24.29 -18.84
C GLU A 137 0.81 25.13 -19.48
N LYS A 138 2.07 24.86 -19.15
CA LYS A 138 3.24 25.55 -19.73
C LYS A 138 3.43 25.21 -21.21
N ASP A 139 3.23 23.95 -21.59
CA ASP A 139 3.30 23.54 -23.00
C ASP A 139 2.23 24.23 -23.83
N ALA A 140 0.99 24.33 -23.31
CA ALA A 140 -0.09 25.06 -24.00
C ALA A 140 0.22 26.57 -24.13
N GLU A 141 0.85 27.18 -23.14
CA GLU A 141 1.28 28.57 -23.21
C GLU A 141 2.42 28.78 -24.21
N LEU A 142 3.41 27.88 -24.25
CA LEU A 142 4.49 27.87 -25.24
C LEU A 142 3.96 27.79 -26.67
N ASP A 143 3.00 26.90 -26.92
CA ASP A 143 2.35 26.76 -28.21
C ASP A 143 1.62 28.05 -28.63
N ARG A 144 0.97 28.73 -27.68
CA ARG A 144 0.31 30.00 -27.95
C ARG A 144 1.30 31.08 -28.35
N VAL A 145 2.37 31.24 -27.56
CA VAL A 145 3.43 32.20 -27.84
C VAL A 145 4.13 31.93 -29.16
N SER A 146 4.37 30.67 -29.49
CA SER A 146 4.96 30.26 -30.78
C SER A 146 4.08 30.69 -31.94
N ARG A 147 2.77 30.42 -31.90
CA ARG A 147 1.82 30.83 -32.95
C ARG A 147 1.73 32.37 -33.12
N GLU A 148 1.75 33.12 -32.01
CA GLU A 148 1.79 34.58 -32.05
C GLU A 148 3.05 35.10 -32.74
N LYS A 149 4.23 34.53 -32.43
CA LYS A 149 5.49 34.85 -33.07
C LYS A 149 5.50 34.56 -34.56
N ASP A 150 5.00 33.38 -34.94
CA ASP A 150 4.91 32.98 -36.35
C ASP A 150 3.96 33.89 -37.16
N SER A 151 2.84 34.30 -36.55
CA SER A 151 1.91 35.25 -37.14
C SER A 151 2.59 36.62 -37.36
N ARG A 152 3.35 37.08 -36.34
CA ARG A 152 4.08 38.35 -36.40
C ARG A 152 5.21 38.36 -37.42
N ILE A 153 5.93 37.24 -37.54
CA ILE A 153 6.95 37.05 -38.56
C ILE A 153 6.32 37.17 -39.98
N LYS A 154 5.22 36.51 -40.24
CA LYS A 154 4.50 36.59 -41.54
C LYS A 154 4.01 37.98 -41.86
N GLU A 155 3.51 38.73 -40.86
CA GLU A 155 3.12 40.13 -41.05
C GLU A 155 4.31 41.01 -41.45
N LEU A 156 5.43 40.83 -40.79
CA LEU A 156 6.68 41.62 -41.06
C LEU A 156 7.25 41.27 -42.44
N GLU A 157 7.25 40.00 -42.83
CA GLU A 157 7.67 39.55 -44.16
C GLU A 157 6.77 40.15 -45.26
N ALA A 158 5.45 40.16 -45.07
CA ALA A 158 4.53 40.79 -45.99
C ALA A 158 4.74 42.28 -46.14
N LEU A 159 5.01 43.00 -45.02
CA LEU A 159 5.35 44.43 -45.04
C LEU A 159 6.69 44.74 -45.74
N LEU A 160 7.68 43.87 -45.61
CA LEU A 160 8.95 43.96 -46.32
C LEU A 160 8.80 43.79 -47.82
N ALA A 161 8.02 42.77 -48.21
CA ALA A 161 7.72 42.49 -49.64
C ALA A 161 6.93 43.61 -50.32
N SER A 162 6.10 44.37 -49.60
CA SER A 162 5.34 45.53 -50.13
C SER A 162 6.15 46.80 -50.31
N LYS A 163 7.41 46.86 -49.80
CA LYS A 163 8.30 48.00 -49.91
C LYS A 163 9.41 47.84 -50.95
N GLN A 164 9.44 46.72 -51.64
CA GLN A 164 10.31 46.50 -52.80
C GLN A 164 9.49 46.69 -54.08
#